data_9e0fbe69bc0427e17d0753075cdb70d6
#
_entry.id   9e0fbe69bc0427e17d0753075cdb70d6
#
_cell.length_a   1.000
_cell.length_b   1.000
_cell.length_c   1.000
_cell.angle_alpha   90.00
_cell.angle_beta   90.00
_cell.angle_gamma   90.00
#
_symmetry.space_group_name_H-M   'P 1'
#
loop_
_entity.id
_entity.type
_entity.pdbx_description
1 polymer ?
#
loop_
_entity_poly.entity_id
_entity_poly.type
_entity_poly.pdbx_seq_one_letter_code
_entity_poly.pdbx_strand_id
1 'polypeptide(L)'
;KDWDVDAIYNLEKAMAQAMKSRVEMRNSVARYNPMTLEEWQALAPNMPITAYVAAVGVHSDTLINSAPEYFSRFNEACAKSGLETWKQYYQWHVADAAASTLNDEFETLNFEFYSKILRGIPKMNPRWKRAQGAVGSLGDQLGHLYADRYFPEESKAQVEAMVEDLRSAFRDRINGLKWMSDTTKEKALAKLDAFTYKIGYPDKWEDLSDLDLSKVSYFKNRKALSKYFTNENLSKLNEPVDKEEWGMGAHIVNAYYNPLNNEVVFPAGILQPPFFNPEADDAINYGAIGGVIGHEFSHGFDDQGANYGADGNLENWWTAGDKKRFDELTTKLAD
;
A
#
# COMPACT_ATOMS: atom_id res chain seq x y z
N LYS A 1 -19.55 15.10 -25.67
CA LYS A 1 -20.05 16.07 -24.68
C LYS A 1 -19.08 17.23 -24.64
N ASP A 2 -19.59 18.44 -24.72
CA ASP A 2 -18.77 19.65 -24.55
C ASP A 2 -18.63 19.87 -23.04
N TRP A 3 -17.50 19.38 -22.49
CA TRP A 3 -17.14 19.65 -21.12
C TRP A 3 -16.45 21.02 -21.00
N ASP A 4 -16.74 21.75 -19.94
CA ASP A 4 -15.99 22.95 -19.58
C ASP A 4 -14.64 22.54 -18.97
N VAL A 5 -13.66 22.35 -19.85
CA VAL A 5 -12.32 21.87 -19.47
C VAL A 5 -11.62 22.83 -18.52
N ASP A 6 -11.80 24.13 -18.70
CA ASP A 6 -11.18 25.15 -17.84
C ASP A 6 -11.78 25.12 -16.44
N ALA A 7 -13.10 24.93 -16.31
CA ALA A 7 -13.75 24.82 -15.02
C ALA A 7 -13.31 23.54 -14.27
N ILE A 8 -13.20 22.39 -14.96
CA ILE A 8 -12.68 21.14 -14.39
C ILE A 8 -11.23 21.33 -13.95
N TYR A 9 -10.36 21.85 -14.81
CA TYR A 9 -8.95 22.09 -14.51
C TYR A 9 -8.75 23.02 -13.30
N ASN A 10 -9.52 24.10 -13.22
CA ASN A 10 -9.45 25.04 -12.10
C ASN A 10 -9.89 24.40 -10.78
N LEU A 11 -10.90 23.53 -10.82
CA LEU A 11 -11.31 22.74 -9.65
C LEU A 11 -10.21 21.78 -9.21
N GLU A 12 -9.61 21.02 -10.12
CA GLU A 12 -8.48 20.10 -9.81
C GLU A 12 -7.27 20.86 -9.28
N LYS A 13 -6.96 22.00 -9.87
CA LYS A 13 -5.87 22.87 -9.38
C LYS A 13 -6.11 23.35 -7.96
N ALA A 14 -7.34 23.76 -7.63
CA ALA A 14 -7.70 24.19 -6.28
C ALA A 14 -7.58 23.03 -5.27
N MET A 15 -8.01 21.81 -5.66
CA MET A 15 -7.82 20.60 -4.86
C MET A 15 -6.33 20.28 -4.63
N ALA A 16 -5.53 20.32 -5.71
CA ALA A 16 -4.09 20.05 -5.62
C ALA A 16 -3.35 21.07 -4.72
N GLN A 17 -3.74 22.34 -4.76
CA GLN A 17 -3.20 23.38 -3.88
C GLN A 17 -3.58 23.19 -2.40
N ALA A 18 -4.67 22.49 -2.12
CA ALA A 18 -5.06 22.15 -0.76
C ALA A 18 -4.30 20.95 -0.19
N MET A 19 -3.73 20.10 -1.04
CA MET A 19 -3.03 18.88 -0.64
C MET A 19 -1.71 19.18 0.07
N LYS A 20 -1.33 18.30 0.98
CA LYS A 20 0.03 18.20 1.51
C LYS A 20 0.96 17.57 0.46
N SER A 21 2.24 17.92 0.53
CA SER A 21 3.27 17.28 -0.30
C SER A 21 3.42 15.78 0.06
N ARG A 22 4.01 15.00 -0.83
CA ARG A 22 4.31 13.58 -0.59
C ARG A 22 5.22 13.39 0.63
N VAL A 23 6.15 14.31 0.86
CA VAL A 23 7.07 14.28 2.01
C VAL A 23 6.30 14.51 3.32
N GLU A 24 5.41 15.52 3.39
CA GLU A 24 4.58 15.76 4.55
C GLU A 24 3.64 14.57 4.86
N MET A 25 3.13 13.92 3.81
CA MET A 25 2.27 12.73 3.94
C MET A 25 3.01 11.47 4.40
N ARG A 26 4.36 11.47 4.45
CA ARG A 26 5.13 10.37 5.07
C ARG A 26 5.04 10.36 6.59
N ASN A 27 4.71 11.48 7.23
CA ASN A 27 4.61 11.54 8.68
C ASN A 27 3.34 10.82 9.17
N SER A 28 3.48 9.57 9.58
CA SER A 28 2.36 8.73 10.06
C SER A 28 1.71 9.28 11.33
N VAL A 29 2.47 9.90 12.21
CA VAL A 29 1.93 10.53 13.44
C VAL A 29 1.03 11.72 13.08
N ALA A 30 1.46 12.58 12.15
CA ALA A 30 0.66 13.73 11.70
C ALA A 30 -0.60 13.31 10.91
N ARG A 31 -0.62 12.08 10.38
CA ARG A 31 -1.77 11.49 9.67
C ARG A 31 -2.78 10.80 10.58
N TYR A 32 -2.46 10.56 11.81
CA TYR A 32 -3.35 9.90 12.76
C TYR A 32 -4.20 10.93 13.50
N ASN A 33 -5.36 11.27 12.93
CA ASN A 33 -6.31 12.22 13.48
C ASN A 33 -7.67 11.53 13.62
N PRO A 34 -7.89 10.76 14.72
CA PRO A 34 -9.18 10.18 14.99
C PRO A 34 -10.21 11.29 15.31
N MET A 35 -11.38 11.21 14.69
CA MET A 35 -12.46 12.15 14.88
C MET A 35 -13.82 11.52 14.59
N THR A 36 -14.87 12.08 15.13
CA THR A 36 -16.23 11.68 14.82
C THR A 36 -16.63 12.14 13.42
N LEU A 37 -17.67 11.53 12.86
CA LEU A 37 -18.22 11.95 11.58
C LEU A 37 -18.77 13.39 11.62
N GLU A 38 -19.30 13.83 12.76
CA GLU A 38 -19.77 15.20 12.98
C GLU A 38 -18.61 16.20 12.94
N GLU A 39 -17.50 15.89 13.64
CA GLU A 39 -16.29 16.70 13.62
C GLU A 39 -15.72 16.80 12.20
N TRP A 40 -15.69 15.68 11.46
CA TRP A 40 -15.23 15.70 10.07
C TRP A 40 -16.14 16.53 9.17
N GLN A 41 -17.47 16.38 9.29
CA GLN A 41 -18.45 17.21 8.55
C GLN A 41 -18.30 18.70 8.89
N ALA A 42 -17.96 19.04 10.13
CA ALA A 42 -17.74 20.44 10.55
C ALA A 42 -16.50 21.08 9.89
N LEU A 43 -15.48 20.30 9.56
CA LEU A 43 -14.30 20.80 8.82
C LEU A 43 -14.64 21.21 7.38
N ALA A 44 -15.67 20.62 6.79
CA ALA A 44 -16.05 20.84 5.40
C ALA A 44 -17.58 20.87 5.22
N PRO A 45 -18.27 21.91 5.73
CA PRO A 45 -19.72 21.97 5.74
C PRO A 45 -20.38 22.02 4.34
N ASN A 46 -19.64 22.44 3.30
CA ASN A 46 -20.13 22.45 1.92
C ASN A 46 -19.94 21.11 1.19
N MET A 47 -19.29 20.14 1.83
CA MET A 47 -19.13 18.79 1.30
C MET A 47 -20.14 17.84 1.96
N PRO A 48 -20.78 16.93 1.19
CA PRO A 48 -21.75 15.99 1.77
C PRO A 48 -21.04 14.75 2.39
N ILE A 49 -20.12 14.97 3.37
CA ILE A 49 -19.31 13.92 3.97
C ILE A 49 -20.18 12.86 4.65
N THR A 50 -21.12 13.30 5.49
CA THR A 50 -22.05 12.40 6.19
C THR A 50 -22.88 11.57 5.21
N ALA A 51 -23.41 12.22 4.16
CA ALA A 51 -24.19 11.52 3.15
C ALA A 51 -23.35 10.52 2.33
N TYR A 52 -22.10 10.87 2.03
CA TYR A 52 -21.17 9.97 1.35
C TYR A 52 -20.84 8.74 2.20
N VAL A 53 -20.46 8.94 3.45
CA VAL A 53 -20.11 7.86 4.40
C VAL A 53 -21.30 6.90 4.57
N ALA A 54 -22.52 7.43 4.72
CA ALA A 54 -23.74 6.64 4.78
C ALA A 54 -24.01 5.87 3.47
N ALA A 55 -23.80 6.51 2.31
CA ALA A 55 -24.02 5.88 1.00
C ALA A 55 -23.07 4.72 0.70
N VAL A 56 -21.84 4.75 1.23
CA VAL A 56 -20.89 3.64 1.11
C VAL A 56 -21.05 2.58 2.19
N GLY A 57 -21.99 2.75 3.14
CA GLY A 57 -22.31 1.77 4.17
C GLY A 57 -21.30 1.72 5.32
N VAL A 58 -20.53 2.78 5.55
CA VAL A 58 -19.60 2.87 6.67
C VAL A 58 -20.35 3.24 7.95
N HIS A 59 -20.21 2.41 8.99
CA HIS A 59 -20.78 2.63 10.31
C HIS A 59 -19.66 2.52 11.35
N SER A 60 -19.17 3.65 11.83
CA SER A 60 -18.16 3.73 12.86
C SER A 60 -18.31 5.03 13.64
N ASP A 61 -18.12 4.98 14.96
CA ASP A 61 -18.18 6.15 15.82
C ASP A 61 -16.97 7.08 15.62
N THR A 62 -15.84 6.50 15.20
CA THR A 62 -14.59 7.22 15.00
C THR A 62 -13.97 6.83 13.66
N LEU A 63 -13.54 7.84 12.93
CA LEU A 63 -12.83 7.70 11.65
C LEU A 63 -11.46 8.38 11.74
N ILE A 64 -10.46 7.86 11.03
CA ILE A 64 -9.14 8.48 10.98
C ILE A 64 -9.06 9.39 9.76
N ASN A 65 -8.96 10.69 9.98
CA ASN A 65 -8.72 11.65 8.92
C ASN A 65 -7.22 11.91 8.75
N SER A 66 -6.64 11.44 7.66
CA SER A 66 -5.21 11.60 7.39
C SER A 66 -4.79 13.03 7.04
N ALA A 67 -5.73 13.93 6.74
CA ALA A 67 -5.44 15.30 6.32
C ALA A 67 -6.58 16.28 6.63
N PRO A 68 -6.85 16.60 7.92
CA PRO A 68 -7.95 17.51 8.29
C PRO A 68 -7.89 18.88 7.61
N GLU A 69 -6.67 19.43 7.47
CA GLU A 69 -6.45 20.73 6.82
C GLU A 69 -6.81 20.72 5.34
N TYR A 70 -6.66 19.58 4.65
CA TYR A 70 -7.10 19.43 3.26
C TYR A 70 -8.60 19.65 3.16
N PHE A 71 -9.39 19.03 4.03
CA PHE A 71 -10.84 19.15 4.01
C PHE A 71 -11.31 20.57 4.27
N SER A 72 -10.68 21.29 5.20
CA SER A 72 -10.99 22.70 5.46
C SER A 72 -10.70 23.60 4.24
N ARG A 73 -9.54 23.43 3.61
CA ARG A 73 -9.14 24.19 2.40
C ARG A 73 -10.00 23.82 1.19
N PHE A 74 -10.27 22.53 1.02
CA PHE A 74 -11.10 22.01 -0.08
C PHE A 74 -12.56 22.48 0.03
N ASN A 75 -13.08 22.63 1.25
CA ASN A 75 -14.41 23.17 1.49
C ASN A 75 -14.63 24.53 0.83
N GLU A 76 -13.61 25.40 0.80
CA GLU A 76 -13.67 26.68 0.12
C GLU A 76 -13.75 26.52 -1.41
N ALA A 77 -13.02 25.57 -1.98
CA ALA A 77 -13.07 25.26 -3.40
C ALA A 77 -14.45 24.71 -3.79
N CYS A 78 -15.03 23.83 -2.95
CA CYS A 78 -16.39 23.33 -3.13
C CYS A 78 -17.42 24.44 -3.18
N ALA A 79 -17.35 25.39 -2.26
CA ALA A 79 -18.28 26.51 -2.20
C ALA A 79 -18.23 27.42 -3.43
N LYS A 80 -17.06 27.52 -4.07
CA LYS A 80 -16.85 28.37 -5.28
C LYS A 80 -17.23 27.67 -6.58
N SER A 81 -17.31 26.34 -6.60
CA SER A 81 -17.58 25.55 -7.80
C SER A 81 -19.06 25.23 -7.90
N GLY A 82 -19.68 25.57 -9.05
CA GLY A 82 -21.08 25.27 -9.30
C GLY A 82 -21.36 23.78 -9.45
N LEU A 83 -22.58 23.34 -9.18
CA LEU A 83 -23.02 21.94 -9.29
C LEU A 83 -22.73 21.35 -10.70
N GLU A 84 -22.80 22.12 -11.76
CA GLU A 84 -22.54 21.64 -13.11
C GLU A 84 -21.05 21.30 -13.32
N THR A 85 -20.15 22.11 -12.77
CA THR A 85 -18.70 21.79 -12.76
C THR A 85 -18.43 20.46 -12.06
N TRP A 86 -19.06 20.22 -10.90
CA TRP A 86 -18.94 18.96 -10.17
C TRP A 86 -19.46 17.76 -10.96
N LYS A 87 -20.61 17.89 -11.63
CA LYS A 87 -21.15 16.84 -12.50
C LYS A 87 -20.20 16.51 -13.65
N GLN A 88 -19.62 17.52 -14.29
CA GLN A 88 -18.68 17.33 -15.39
C GLN A 88 -17.37 16.71 -14.89
N TYR A 89 -16.86 17.16 -13.75
CA TYR A 89 -15.68 16.58 -13.07
C TYR A 89 -15.86 15.08 -12.81
N TYR A 90 -16.96 14.66 -12.19
CA TYR A 90 -17.22 13.24 -11.95
C TYR A 90 -17.44 12.45 -13.25
N GLN A 91 -18.10 13.01 -14.24
CA GLN A 91 -18.26 12.36 -15.55
C GLN A 91 -16.91 12.14 -16.24
N TRP A 92 -16.04 13.13 -16.17
CA TRP A 92 -14.68 13.04 -16.68
C TRP A 92 -13.91 11.92 -15.98
N HIS A 93 -13.87 11.91 -14.65
CA HIS A 93 -13.13 10.90 -13.89
C HIS A 93 -13.67 9.47 -14.09
N VAL A 94 -14.98 9.30 -14.21
CA VAL A 94 -15.58 7.99 -14.53
C VAL A 94 -15.18 7.52 -15.93
N ALA A 95 -15.17 8.42 -16.91
CA ALA A 95 -14.75 8.08 -18.27
C ALA A 95 -13.25 7.77 -18.35
N ASP A 96 -12.42 8.58 -17.71
CA ASP A 96 -10.96 8.40 -17.66
C ASP A 96 -10.56 7.09 -16.95
N ALA A 97 -11.13 6.81 -15.78
CA ALA A 97 -10.88 5.58 -15.05
C ALA A 97 -11.30 4.31 -15.83
N ALA A 98 -12.32 4.42 -16.67
CA ALA A 98 -12.79 3.31 -17.50
C ALA A 98 -12.02 3.18 -18.84
N ALA A 99 -11.32 4.20 -19.28
CA ALA A 99 -10.78 4.33 -20.65
C ALA A 99 -9.99 3.10 -21.13
N SER A 100 -9.10 2.58 -20.28
CA SER A 100 -8.29 1.39 -20.61
C SER A 100 -9.09 0.08 -20.68
N THR A 101 -10.37 0.09 -20.36
CA THR A 101 -11.26 -1.08 -20.36
C THR A 101 -12.37 -0.99 -21.41
N LEU A 102 -12.41 0.12 -22.14
CA LEU A 102 -13.39 0.39 -23.20
C LEU A 102 -12.87 -0.06 -24.57
N ASN A 103 -13.24 0.64 -25.63
CA ASN A 103 -12.78 0.34 -26.99
C ASN A 103 -11.36 0.86 -27.27
N ASP A 104 -10.80 0.46 -28.40
CA ASP A 104 -9.42 0.77 -28.81
C ASP A 104 -9.14 2.30 -28.88
N GLU A 105 -10.16 3.11 -29.22
CA GLU A 105 -10.02 4.56 -29.28
C GLU A 105 -9.77 5.17 -27.90
N PHE A 106 -10.55 4.78 -26.90
CA PHE A 106 -10.35 5.21 -25.51
C PHE A 106 -9.03 4.70 -24.93
N GLU A 107 -8.70 3.42 -25.19
CA GLU A 107 -7.43 2.83 -24.73
C GLU A 107 -6.24 3.59 -25.36
N THR A 108 -6.32 3.94 -26.63
CA THR A 108 -5.26 4.68 -27.33
C THR A 108 -5.09 6.09 -26.77
N LEU A 109 -6.17 6.82 -26.56
CA LEU A 109 -6.12 8.16 -25.97
C LEU A 109 -5.56 8.15 -24.55
N ASN A 110 -5.95 7.17 -23.74
CA ASN A 110 -5.41 6.98 -22.39
C ASN A 110 -3.90 6.71 -22.44
N PHE A 111 -3.46 5.83 -23.33
CA PHE A 111 -2.03 5.56 -23.53
C PHE A 111 -1.26 6.79 -24.00
N GLU A 112 -1.77 7.54 -24.97
CA GLU A 112 -1.13 8.74 -25.50
C GLU A 112 -0.88 9.78 -24.43
N PHE A 113 -1.84 10.00 -23.53
CA PHE A 113 -1.68 10.97 -22.46
C PHE A 113 -0.82 10.42 -21.33
N TYR A 114 -1.26 9.35 -20.66
CA TYR A 114 -0.63 8.89 -19.41
C TYR A 114 0.71 8.19 -19.62
N SER A 115 0.90 7.50 -20.75
CA SER A 115 2.14 6.76 -21.01
C SER A 115 3.10 7.53 -21.89
N LYS A 116 2.64 8.04 -23.02
CA LYS A 116 3.51 8.66 -24.01
C LYS A 116 3.91 10.09 -23.60
N ILE A 117 2.92 10.94 -23.26
CA ILE A 117 3.20 12.35 -22.90
C ILE A 117 3.82 12.44 -21.50
N LEU A 118 3.17 11.85 -20.48
CA LEU A 118 3.61 12.03 -19.09
C LEU A 118 4.83 11.17 -18.69
N ARG A 119 5.01 9.99 -19.30
CA ARG A 119 6.07 9.04 -18.93
C ARG A 119 7.11 8.82 -20.01
N GLY A 120 6.95 9.38 -21.21
CA GLY A 120 7.90 9.21 -22.31
C GLY A 120 7.93 7.82 -22.91
N ILE A 121 6.90 6.98 -22.71
CA ILE A 121 6.83 5.62 -23.25
C ILE A 121 6.39 5.69 -24.72
N PRO A 122 7.26 5.36 -25.68
CA PRO A 122 6.99 5.67 -27.09
C PRO A 122 5.95 4.74 -27.73
N LYS A 123 5.75 3.53 -27.18
CA LYS A 123 4.92 2.49 -27.80
C LYS A 123 4.14 1.70 -26.78
N MET A 124 2.87 1.46 -27.06
CA MET A 124 1.99 0.60 -26.26
C MET A 124 2.49 -0.84 -26.27
N ASN A 125 2.41 -1.50 -25.12
CA ASN A 125 2.73 -2.92 -25.01
C ASN A 125 1.82 -3.76 -25.92
N PRO A 126 2.33 -4.87 -26.48
CA PRO A 126 1.51 -5.79 -27.28
C PRO A 126 0.35 -6.34 -26.46
N ARG A 127 -0.74 -6.72 -27.14
CA ARG A 127 -1.99 -7.16 -26.50
C ARG A 127 -1.79 -8.25 -25.45
N TRP A 128 -0.96 -9.25 -25.72
CA TRP A 128 -0.71 -10.33 -24.77
C TRP A 128 -0.15 -9.83 -23.44
N LYS A 129 0.76 -8.84 -23.48
CA LYS A 129 1.37 -8.27 -22.28
C LYS A 129 0.38 -7.39 -21.51
N ARG A 130 -0.50 -6.67 -22.22
CA ARG A 130 -1.61 -5.92 -21.60
C ARG A 130 -2.62 -6.86 -20.94
N ALA A 131 -2.96 -7.98 -21.62
CA ALA A 131 -3.84 -9.01 -21.06
C ALA A 131 -3.24 -9.66 -19.80
N GLN A 132 -1.94 -9.95 -19.80
CA GLN A 132 -1.22 -10.42 -18.61
C GLN A 132 -1.33 -9.41 -17.44
N GLY A 133 -1.14 -8.11 -17.72
CA GLY A 133 -1.33 -7.06 -16.70
C GLY A 133 -2.77 -6.98 -16.17
N ALA A 134 -3.76 -7.26 -17.02
CA ALA A 134 -5.17 -7.27 -16.63
C ALA A 134 -5.51 -8.39 -15.63
N VAL A 135 -4.86 -9.54 -15.73
CA VAL A 135 -5.02 -10.68 -14.80
C VAL A 135 -4.46 -10.36 -13.42
N GLY A 136 -3.54 -9.38 -13.29
CA GLY A 136 -3.00 -8.93 -12.00
C GLY A 136 -4.05 -8.46 -10.99
N SER A 137 -5.28 -8.14 -11.44
CA SER A 137 -6.41 -7.88 -10.54
C SER A 137 -6.99 -9.12 -9.84
N LEU A 138 -6.55 -10.31 -10.23
CA LEU A 138 -6.83 -11.60 -9.62
C LEU A 138 -5.56 -12.10 -8.91
N GLY A 139 -4.98 -11.24 -8.07
CA GLY A 139 -3.66 -11.45 -7.48
C GLY A 139 -3.52 -12.75 -6.72
N ASP A 140 -4.52 -13.09 -5.93
CA ASP A 140 -4.51 -14.28 -5.09
C ASP A 140 -4.64 -15.56 -5.93
N GLN A 141 -5.58 -15.61 -6.87
CA GLN A 141 -5.79 -16.75 -7.78
C GLN A 141 -4.56 -16.97 -8.68
N LEU A 142 -3.94 -15.88 -9.16
CA LEU A 142 -2.71 -15.98 -9.94
C LEU A 142 -1.53 -16.42 -9.05
N GLY A 143 -1.49 -15.94 -7.82
CA GLY A 143 -0.51 -16.33 -6.82
C GLY A 143 -0.59 -17.82 -6.49
N HIS A 144 -1.79 -18.37 -6.35
CA HIS A 144 -2.02 -19.81 -6.12
C HIS A 144 -1.45 -20.64 -7.27
N LEU A 145 -1.83 -20.36 -8.51
CA LEU A 145 -1.32 -21.07 -9.69
C LEU A 145 0.21 -20.96 -9.82
N TYR A 146 0.79 -19.83 -9.40
CA TYR A 146 2.22 -19.62 -9.42
C TYR A 146 2.93 -20.44 -8.34
N ALA A 147 2.43 -20.39 -7.11
CA ALA A 147 3.02 -21.09 -5.96
C ALA A 147 3.02 -22.60 -6.18
N ASP A 148 1.90 -23.18 -6.58
CA ASP A 148 1.74 -24.61 -6.88
C ASP A 148 2.75 -25.11 -7.91
N ARG A 149 3.13 -24.24 -8.86
CA ARG A 149 3.99 -24.64 -9.98
C ARG A 149 5.47 -24.41 -9.73
N TYR A 150 5.82 -23.35 -8.98
CA TYR A 150 7.18 -22.83 -8.95
C TYR A 150 7.80 -22.69 -7.57
N PHE A 151 7.06 -22.90 -6.49
CA PHE A 151 7.59 -22.71 -5.15
C PHE A 151 7.32 -23.92 -4.25
N PRO A 152 8.26 -24.90 -4.17
CA PRO A 152 8.13 -26.07 -3.36
C PRO A 152 8.30 -25.76 -1.86
N GLU A 153 7.71 -26.61 -1.02
CA GLU A 153 7.71 -26.46 0.45
C GLU A 153 9.14 -26.46 1.03
N GLU A 154 10.07 -27.21 0.44
CA GLU A 154 11.47 -27.25 0.85
C GLU A 154 12.13 -25.87 0.72
N SER A 155 11.78 -25.09 -0.28
CA SER A 155 12.26 -23.72 -0.45
C SER A 155 11.73 -22.78 0.65
N LYS A 156 10.48 -22.99 1.10
CA LYS A 156 9.91 -22.24 2.22
C LYS A 156 10.73 -22.47 3.50
N ALA A 157 11.00 -23.72 3.84
CA ALA A 157 11.76 -24.07 5.04
C ALA A 157 13.20 -23.51 5.04
N GLN A 158 13.87 -23.49 3.88
CA GLN A 158 15.21 -22.88 3.77
C GLN A 158 15.17 -21.37 4.01
N VAL A 159 14.19 -20.66 3.45
CA VAL A 159 14.05 -19.22 3.65
C VAL A 159 13.66 -18.90 5.09
N GLU A 160 12.83 -19.71 5.74
CA GLU A 160 12.50 -19.59 7.16
C GLU A 160 13.75 -19.65 8.03
N ALA A 161 14.64 -20.62 7.78
CA ALA A 161 15.92 -20.72 8.49
C ALA A 161 16.79 -19.46 8.28
N MET A 162 16.88 -18.95 7.06
CA MET A 162 17.61 -17.72 6.75
C MET A 162 17.02 -16.49 7.47
N VAL A 163 15.69 -16.38 7.58
CA VAL A 163 15.00 -15.30 8.30
C VAL A 163 15.40 -15.33 9.78
N GLU A 164 15.44 -16.51 10.42
CA GLU A 164 15.84 -16.63 11.83
C GLU A 164 17.32 -16.32 12.07
N ASP A 165 18.19 -16.75 11.16
CA ASP A 165 19.63 -16.42 11.24
C ASP A 165 19.86 -14.91 11.11
N LEU A 166 19.16 -14.27 10.15
CA LEU A 166 19.25 -12.82 9.96
C LEU A 166 18.61 -12.05 11.12
N ARG A 167 17.54 -12.57 11.73
CA ARG A 167 16.97 -12.01 12.96
C ARG A 167 18.01 -12.03 14.10
N SER A 168 18.74 -13.13 14.25
CA SER A 168 19.81 -13.26 15.25
C SER A 168 20.94 -12.25 14.99
N ALA A 169 21.39 -12.15 13.74
CA ALA A 169 22.43 -11.19 13.36
C ALA A 169 21.96 -9.72 13.55
N PHE A 170 20.69 -9.43 13.30
CA PHE A 170 20.09 -8.10 13.50
C PHE A 170 20.01 -7.75 14.99
N ARG A 171 19.71 -8.73 15.85
CA ARG A 171 19.76 -8.61 17.32
C ARG A 171 21.15 -8.22 17.80
N ASP A 172 22.19 -8.93 17.33
CA ASP A 172 23.57 -8.61 17.67
C ASP A 172 23.96 -7.20 17.22
N ARG A 173 23.48 -6.80 16.05
CA ARG A 173 23.67 -5.45 15.54
C ARG A 173 23.05 -4.39 16.44
N ILE A 174 21.80 -4.57 16.87
CA ILE A 174 21.12 -3.64 17.81
C ILE A 174 21.90 -3.55 19.12
N ASN A 175 22.30 -4.68 19.70
CA ASN A 175 23.10 -4.73 20.94
C ASN A 175 24.43 -3.95 20.81
N GLY A 176 25.07 -4.04 19.64
CA GLY A 176 26.32 -3.36 19.34
C GLY A 176 26.23 -1.84 19.08
N LEU A 177 25.03 -1.26 18.96
CA LEU A 177 24.86 0.16 18.69
C LEU A 177 25.32 1.02 19.87
N LYS A 178 26.31 1.88 19.64
CA LYS A 178 26.90 2.75 20.70
C LYS A 178 26.11 4.05 20.92
N TRP A 179 25.30 4.45 19.96
CA TRP A 179 24.53 5.68 20.03
C TRP A 179 23.16 5.51 20.71
N MET A 180 22.67 4.28 20.80
CA MET A 180 21.37 3.95 21.39
C MET A 180 21.54 3.56 22.86
N SER A 181 20.73 4.11 23.74
CA SER A 181 20.70 3.77 25.18
C SER A 181 20.15 2.37 25.40
N ASP A 182 20.47 1.78 26.54
CA ASP A 182 20.00 0.42 26.88
C ASP A 182 18.47 0.34 26.95
N THR A 183 17.80 1.38 27.47
CA THR A 183 16.33 1.44 27.48
C THR A 183 15.71 1.38 26.08
N THR A 184 16.28 2.09 25.11
CA THR A 184 15.78 2.05 23.73
C THR A 184 16.14 0.73 23.05
N LYS A 185 17.34 0.15 23.36
CA LYS A 185 17.71 -1.18 22.87
C LYS A 185 16.77 -2.28 23.34
N GLU A 186 16.38 -2.28 24.61
CA GLU A 186 15.39 -3.23 25.15
C GLU A 186 14.07 -3.17 24.36
N LYS A 187 13.57 -1.96 24.08
CA LYS A 187 12.37 -1.78 23.26
C LYS A 187 12.56 -2.22 21.81
N ALA A 188 13.70 -1.90 21.19
CA ALA A 188 14.04 -2.34 19.85
C ALA A 188 14.13 -3.86 19.74
N LEU A 189 14.74 -4.52 20.73
CA LEU A 189 14.84 -5.97 20.79
C LEU A 189 13.47 -6.61 21.01
N ALA A 190 12.64 -6.08 21.91
CA ALA A 190 11.27 -6.54 22.09
C ALA A 190 10.45 -6.45 20.80
N LYS A 191 10.63 -5.36 20.04
CA LYS A 191 9.99 -5.19 18.73
C LYS A 191 10.50 -6.24 17.71
N LEU A 192 11.82 -6.47 17.64
CA LEU A 192 12.41 -7.50 16.77
C LEU A 192 11.91 -8.91 17.13
N ASP A 193 11.75 -9.20 18.43
CA ASP A 193 11.25 -10.48 18.91
C ASP A 193 9.79 -10.72 18.56
N ALA A 194 9.02 -9.65 18.48
CA ALA A 194 7.61 -9.66 18.08
C ALA A 194 7.41 -9.68 16.56
N PHE A 195 8.47 -9.60 15.74
CA PHE A 195 8.32 -9.71 14.29
C PHE A 195 7.71 -11.06 13.92
N THR A 196 6.64 -11.02 13.17
CA THR A 196 6.12 -12.18 12.45
C THR A 196 6.64 -12.17 11.00
N TYR A 197 6.62 -13.34 10.34
CA TYR A 197 7.01 -13.42 8.94
C TYR A 197 6.07 -14.33 8.15
N LYS A 198 5.89 -13.98 6.89
CA LYS A 198 5.12 -14.75 5.92
C LYS A 198 6.01 -15.05 4.72
N ILE A 199 6.11 -16.33 4.34
CA ILE A 199 7.03 -16.80 3.31
C ILE A 199 6.30 -17.61 2.27
N GLY A 200 6.51 -17.23 0.99
CA GLY A 200 6.01 -17.95 -0.16
C GLY A 200 4.56 -17.59 -0.52
N TYR A 201 3.61 -18.09 0.22
CA TYR A 201 2.20 -17.99 -0.10
C TYR A 201 1.31 -18.15 1.15
N PRO A 202 0.06 -17.66 1.12
CA PRO A 202 -0.89 -17.76 2.24
C PRO A 202 -1.39 -19.21 2.43
N ASP A 203 -1.70 -19.57 3.67
CA ASP A 203 -2.29 -20.87 3.98
C ASP A 203 -3.73 -21.00 3.46
N LYS A 204 -4.43 -19.88 3.30
CA LYS A 204 -5.78 -19.80 2.78
C LYS A 204 -5.87 -18.82 1.62
N TRP A 205 -6.35 -19.32 0.49
CA TRP A 205 -6.57 -18.53 -0.71
C TRP A 205 -7.97 -17.93 -0.74
N GLU A 206 -8.07 -16.72 -1.35
CA GLU A 206 -9.36 -16.07 -1.54
C GLU A 206 -10.21 -16.82 -2.56
N ASP A 207 -11.49 -17.07 -2.22
CA ASP A 207 -12.44 -17.74 -3.11
C ASP A 207 -13.29 -16.71 -3.86
N LEU A 208 -13.13 -16.65 -5.17
CA LEU A 208 -13.90 -15.80 -6.08
C LEU A 208 -14.92 -16.62 -6.90
N SER A 209 -15.24 -17.86 -6.51
CA SER A 209 -16.13 -18.75 -7.27
C SER A 209 -17.54 -18.20 -7.46
N ASP A 210 -18.03 -17.40 -6.51
CA ASP A 210 -19.34 -16.74 -6.58
C ASP A 210 -19.38 -15.51 -7.50
N LEU A 211 -18.22 -15.09 -8.05
CA LEU A 211 -18.14 -13.93 -8.91
C LEU A 211 -18.47 -14.30 -10.36
N ASP A 212 -19.59 -13.78 -10.87
CA ASP A 212 -19.99 -13.97 -12.28
C ASP A 212 -19.09 -13.10 -13.20
N LEU A 213 -18.06 -13.73 -13.77
CA LEU A 213 -17.14 -13.10 -14.73
C LEU A 213 -17.49 -13.52 -16.16
N SER A 214 -17.79 -12.56 -16.99
CA SER A 214 -18.21 -12.75 -18.38
C SER A 214 -17.03 -12.75 -19.35
N LYS A 215 -17.06 -13.64 -20.37
CA LYS A 215 -16.13 -13.59 -21.50
C LYS A 215 -16.42 -12.45 -22.50
N VAL A 216 -17.54 -11.74 -22.32
CA VAL A 216 -18.04 -10.77 -23.31
C VAL A 216 -17.63 -9.33 -23.00
N SER A 217 -17.42 -8.98 -21.73
CA SER A 217 -17.14 -7.59 -21.36
C SER A 217 -16.09 -7.45 -20.26
N TYR A 218 -14.90 -7.02 -20.65
CA TYR A 218 -13.82 -6.72 -19.69
C TYR A 218 -14.22 -5.60 -18.71
N PHE A 219 -14.89 -4.55 -19.20
CA PHE A 219 -15.40 -3.47 -18.35
C PHE A 219 -16.33 -3.98 -17.24
N LYS A 220 -17.28 -4.88 -17.59
CA LYS A 220 -18.19 -5.46 -16.59
C LYS A 220 -17.45 -6.29 -15.56
N ASN A 221 -16.46 -7.08 -15.98
CA ASN A 221 -15.63 -7.86 -15.07
C ASN A 221 -14.84 -6.96 -14.12
N ARG A 222 -14.20 -5.91 -14.62
CA ARG A 222 -13.49 -4.94 -13.77
C ARG A 222 -14.40 -4.29 -12.74
N LYS A 223 -15.62 -3.93 -13.14
CA LYS A 223 -16.62 -3.36 -12.23
C LYS A 223 -17.07 -4.37 -11.16
N ALA A 224 -17.29 -5.64 -11.54
CA ALA A 224 -17.68 -6.71 -10.61
C ALA A 224 -16.57 -6.95 -9.58
N LEU A 225 -15.32 -7.08 -10.02
CA LEU A 225 -14.15 -7.23 -9.15
C LEU A 225 -13.97 -6.04 -8.22
N SER A 226 -14.05 -4.81 -8.75
CA SER A 226 -13.94 -3.60 -7.92
C SER A 226 -15.01 -3.53 -6.83
N LYS A 227 -16.25 -3.90 -7.18
CA LYS A 227 -17.35 -3.96 -6.20
C LYS A 227 -17.10 -5.02 -5.14
N TYR A 228 -16.65 -6.21 -5.55
CA TYR A 228 -16.32 -7.30 -4.64
C TYR A 228 -15.26 -6.88 -3.62
N PHE A 229 -14.09 -6.42 -4.08
CA PHE A 229 -13.00 -6.01 -3.19
C PHE A 229 -13.34 -4.79 -2.32
N THR A 230 -14.18 -3.87 -2.83
CA THR A 230 -14.67 -2.76 -2.01
C THR A 230 -15.56 -3.28 -0.87
N ASN A 231 -16.49 -4.17 -1.16
CA ASN A 231 -17.37 -4.74 -0.15
C ASN A 231 -16.60 -5.60 0.85
N GLU A 232 -15.65 -6.40 0.37
CA GLU A 232 -14.76 -7.22 1.20
C GLU A 232 -13.93 -6.34 2.17
N ASN A 233 -13.36 -5.24 1.66
CA ASN A 233 -12.64 -4.29 2.51
C ASN A 233 -13.55 -3.58 3.53
N LEU A 234 -14.77 -3.22 3.14
CA LEU A 234 -15.74 -2.60 4.06
C LEU A 234 -16.25 -3.58 5.11
N SER A 235 -16.34 -4.88 4.80
CA SER A 235 -16.77 -5.90 5.76
C SER A 235 -15.80 -6.10 6.93
N LYS A 236 -14.54 -5.68 6.76
CA LYS A 236 -13.51 -5.71 7.82
C LYS A 236 -13.66 -4.57 8.84
N LEU A 237 -14.52 -3.60 8.55
CA LEU A 237 -14.75 -2.47 9.44
C LEU A 237 -15.40 -2.96 10.76
N ASN A 238 -14.82 -2.54 11.89
CA ASN A 238 -15.19 -2.96 13.24
C ASN A 238 -14.91 -4.44 13.59
N GLU A 239 -14.24 -5.17 12.69
CA GLU A 239 -13.75 -6.52 12.96
C GLU A 239 -12.30 -6.47 13.49
N PRO A 240 -11.86 -7.47 14.26
CA PRO A 240 -10.46 -7.60 14.62
C PRO A 240 -9.57 -7.68 13.37
N VAL A 241 -8.35 -7.13 13.46
CA VAL A 241 -7.39 -7.19 12.36
C VAL A 241 -7.05 -8.65 12.05
N ASP A 242 -7.28 -9.06 10.80
CA ASP A 242 -6.82 -10.36 10.30
C ASP A 242 -5.30 -10.28 10.00
N LYS A 243 -4.51 -10.91 10.88
CA LYS A 243 -3.06 -10.97 10.71
C LYS A 243 -2.60 -11.98 9.66
N GLU A 244 -3.48 -12.83 9.16
CA GLU A 244 -3.16 -13.80 8.10
C GLU A 244 -3.30 -13.20 6.69
N GLU A 245 -3.90 -12.03 6.57
CA GLU A 245 -4.08 -11.34 5.29
C GLU A 245 -2.73 -10.97 4.65
N TRP A 246 -2.59 -11.23 3.34
CA TRP A 246 -1.42 -10.86 2.56
C TRP A 246 -1.67 -9.57 1.75
N GLY A 247 -0.74 -8.62 1.82
CA GLY A 247 -0.80 -7.37 1.06
C GLY A 247 -0.35 -7.50 -0.41
N MET A 248 0.23 -8.66 -0.79
CA MET A 248 0.71 -8.95 -2.15
C MET A 248 0.41 -10.38 -2.54
N GLY A 249 0.03 -10.60 -3.81
CA GLY A 249 -0.11 -11.96 -4.35
C GLY A 249 1.24 -12.69 -4.41
N ALA A 250 1.22 -14.00 -4.20
CA ALA A 250 2.41 -14.84 -4.10
C ALA A 250 3.33 -14.80 -5.35
N HIS A 251 2.82 -14.43 -6.52
CA HIS A 251 3.59 -14.32 -7.77
C HIS A 251 4.40 -13.01 -7.91
N ILE A 252 4.24 -12.07 -7.00
CA ILE A 252 4.87 -10.75 -7.10
C ILE A 252 6.35 -10.83 -6.72
N VAL A 253 7.21 -10.25 -7.57
CA VAL A 253 8.65 -10.13 -7.33
C VAL A 253 8.89 -8.87 -6.48
N ASN A 254 8.60 -8.98 -5.21
CA ASN A 254 8.82 -7.94 -4.20
C ASN A 254 8.71 -8.54 -2.80
N ALA A 255 9.05 -7.74 -1.77
CA ALA A 255 8.85 -8.01 -0.36
C ALA A 255 8.29 -6.76 0.33
N TYR A 256 7.87 -6.87 1.58
CA TYR A 256 7.45 -5.70 2.34
C TYR A 256 7.49 -5.94 3.85
N TYR A 257 7.68 -4.84 4.60
CA TYR A 257 7.39 -4.76 6.03
C TYR A 257 6.05 -4.05 6.25
N ASN A 258 5.18 -4.63 7.07
CA ASN A 258 3.92 -4.02 7.50
C ASN A 258 4.03 -3.54 8.96
N PRO A 259 4.13 -2.23 9.22
CA PRO A 259 4.29 -1.73 10.58
C PRO A 259 3.08 -1.97 11.48
N LEU A 260 1.86 -2.08 10.93
CA LEU A 260 0.63 -2.28 11.70
C LEU A 260 0.53 -3.70 12.26
N ASN A 261 1.12 -4.68 11.58
CA ASN A 261 1.18 -6.08 12.04
C ASN A 261 2.55 -6.43 12.63
N ASN A 262 3.53 -5.54 12.52
CA ASN A 262 4.93 -5.80 12.85
C ASN A 262 5.44 -7.08 12.15
N GLU A 263 5.21 -7.17 10.85
CA GLU A 263 5.49 -8.36 10.03
C GLU A 263 6.33 -8.05 8.79
N VAL A 264 7.11 -9.04 8.35
CA VAL A 264 7.82 -9.03 7.07
C VAL A 264 7.26 -10.12 6.16
N VAL A 265 7.10 -9.83 4.88
CA VAL A 265 6.45 -10.73 3.92
C VAL A 265 7.30 -10.90 2.68
N PHE A 266 7.56 -12.16 2.31
CA PHE A 266 8.37 -12.55 1.16
C PHE A 266 7.55 -13.47 0.24
N PRO A 267 6.84 -12.92 -0.77
CA PRO A 267 6.09 -13.73 -1.75
C PRO A 267 6.99 -14.70 -2.53
N ALA A 268 6.43 -15.82 -2.97
CA ALA A 268 7.14 -16.82 -3.75
C ALA A 268 7.83 -16.26 -5.02
N GLY A 269 7.29 -15.18 -5.58
CA GLY A 269 7.83 -14.54 -6.77
C GLY A 269 9.23 -13.97 -6.61
N ILE A 270 9.59 -13.42 -5.41
CA ILE A 270 10.95 -12.94 -5.15
C ILE A 270 11.88 -14.06 -4.70
N LEU A 271 11.32 -15.16 -4.20
CA LEU A 271 12.07 -16.32 -3.73
C LEU A 271 12.45 -17.26 -4.89
N GLN A 272 12.96 -16.67 -5.97
CA GLN A 272 13.39 -17.31 -7.21
C GLN A 272 14.73 -16.71 -7.68
N PRO A 273 15.48 -17.41 -8.54
CA PRO A 273 16.67 -16.81 -9.15
C PRO A 273 16.35 -15.49 -9.88
N PRO A 274 17.17 -14.45 -9.75
CA PRO A 274 18.51 -14.44 -9.14
C PRO A 274 18.56 -14.16 -7.64
N PHE A 275 17.41 -13.95 -6.95
CA PHE A 275 17.37 -13.60 -5.53
C PHE A 275 17.58 -14.81 -4.62
N PHE A 276 16.93 -15.92 -4.91
CA PHE A 276 17.03 -17.16 -4.15
C PHE A 276 17.13 -18.37 -5.09
N ASN A 277 18.06 -19.28 -4.80
CA ASN A 277 18.19 -20.56 -5.48
C ASN A 277 18.41 -21.67 -4.43
N PRO A 278 17.47 -22.61 -4.24
CA PRO A 278 17.57 -23.67 -3.25
C PRO A 278 18.77 -24.62 -3.46
N GLU A 279 19.31 -24.68 -4.68
CA GLU A 279 20.46 -25.51 -5.04
C GLU A 279 21.80 -24.77 -4.94
N ALA A 280 21.78 -23.44 -4.66
CA ALA A 280 23.01 -22.68 -4.56
C ALA A 280 23.64 -22.79 -3.17
N ASP A 281 24.93 -22.46 -3.08
CA ASP A 281 25.63 -22.29 -1.81
C ASP A 281 24.96 -21.21 -0.95
N ASP A 282 24.90 -21.43 0.37
CA ASP A 282 24.27 -20.52 1.32
C ASP A 282 24.82 -19.09 1.21
N ALA A 283 26.15 -18.93 0.99
CA ALA A 283 26.75 -17.61 0.85
C ALA A 283 26.17 -16.82 -0.34
N ILE A 284 25.76 -17.48 -1.41
CA ILE A 284 25.10 -16.86 -2.56
C ILE A 284 23.70 -16.37 -2.14
N ASN A 285 22.93 -17.22 -1.46
CA ASN A 285 21.58 -16.87 -1.00
C ASN A 285 21.59 -15.75 0.05
N TYR A 286 22.53 -15.80 1.02
CA TYR A 286 22.70 -14.71 1.99
C TYR A 286 23.15 -13.39 1.31
N GLY A 287 23.98 -13.46 0.27
CA GLY A 287 24.39 -12.28 -0.50
C GLY A 287 23.29 -11.68 -1.37
N ALA A 288 22.26 -12.45 -1.71
CA ALA A 288 21.16 -12.03 -2.58
C ALA A 288 19.87 -11.80 -1.77
N ILE A 289 19.07 -12.85 -1.53
CA ILE A 289 17.80 -12.70 -0.78
C ILE A 289 18.04 -12.27 0.67
N GLY A 290 19.17 -12.65 1.29
CA GLY A 290 19.51 -12.20 2.63
C GLY A 290 19.64 -10.69 2.72
N GLY A 291 20.13 -10.02 1.66
CA GLY A 291 20.13 -8.56 1.57
C GLY A 291 18.72 -7.97 1.55
N VAL A 292 17.76 -8.63 0.88
CA VAL A 292 16.34 -8.22 0.86
C VAL A 292 15.72 -8.43 2.24
N ILE A 293 15.94 -9.57 2.88
CA ILE A 293 15.42 -9.85 4.24
C ILE A 293 15.92 -8.79 5.23
N GLY A 294 17.23 -8.47 5.19
CA GLY A 294 17.80 -7.40 6.02
C GLY A 294 17.21 -6.02 5.74
N HIS A 295 16.88 -5.73 4.47
CA HIS A 295 16.20 -4.50 4.07
C HIS A 295 14.80 -4.42 4.70
N GLU A 296 13.98 -5.47 4.59
CA GLU A 296 12.64 -5.48 5.19
C GLU A 296 12.70 -5.39 6.73
N PHE A 297 13.65 -6.04 7.37
CA PHE A 297 13.87 -5.87 8.81
C PHE A 297 14.21 -4.43 9.18
N SER A 298 15.02 -3.74 8.36
CA SER A 298 15.39 -2.36 8.61
C SER A 298 14.21 -1.40 8.56
N HIS A 299 13.16 -1.71 7.77
CA HIS A 299 11.93 -0.93 7.75
C HIS A 299 11.20 -0.88 9.11
N GLY A 300 11.35 -1.88 9.96
CA GLY A 300 10.83 -1.84 11.33
C GLY A 300 11.48 -0.76 12.20
N PHE A 301 12.64 -0.24 11.81
CA PHE A 301 13.48 0.68 12.58
C PHE A 301 13.86 1.95 11.81
N ASP A 302 13.37 2.14 10.58
CA ASP A 302 13.60 3.34 9.77
C ASP A 302 12.77 4.54 10.27
N ASP A 303 12.77 5.65 9.52
CA ASP A 303 12.03 6.87 9.83
C ASP A 303 10.52 6.67 9.99
N GLN A 304 9.96 5.63 9.36
CA GLN A 304 8.54 5.27 9.46
C GLN A 304 8.30 4.20 10.53
N GLY A 305 9.00 3.08 10.44
CA GLY A 305 8.84 1.96 11.37
C GLY A 305 9.17 2.31 12.81
N ALA A 306 10.08 3.25 13.03
CA ALA A 306 10.43 3.78 14.34
C ALA A 306 9.27 4.44 15.10
N ASN A 307 8.16 4.76 14.42
CA ASN A 307 6.95 5.34 15.04
C ASN A 307 5.94 4.28 15.51
N TYR A 308 6.22 2.98 15.31
CA TYR A 308 5.33 1.89 15.67
C TYR A 308 5.97 0.96 16.69
N GLY A 309 5.21 0.60 17.73
CA GLY A 309 5.62 -0.36 18.76
C GLY A 309 5.64 -1.81 18.27
N ALA A 310 5.95 -2.73 19.19
CA ALA A 310 6.01 -4.16 18.93
C ALA A 310 4.64 -4.76 18.55
N ASP A 311 3.56 -4.16 18.98
CA ASP A 311 2.17 -4.57 18.73
C ASP A 311 1.55 -3.92 17.47
N GLY A 312 2.32 -3.07 16.75
CA GLY A 312 1.87 -2.37 15.55
C GLY A 312 1.12 -1.05 15.81
N ASN A 313 1.00 -0.62 17.05
CA ASN A 313 0.41 0.67 17.37
C ASN A 313 1.40 1.83 17.18
N LEU A 314 0.88 3.02 16.84
CA LEU A 314 1.66 4.25 16.87
C LEU A 314 2.08 4.54 18.31
N GLU A 315 3.36 4.41 18.60
CA GLU A 315 3.93 4.53 19.93
C GLU A 315 5.31 5.19 19.87
N ASN A 316 5.52 6.19 20.72
CA ASN A 316 6.86 6.73 20.94
C ASN A 316 7.60 5.89 22.00
N TRP A 317 8.34 4.88 21.55
CA TRP A 317 9.13 4.00 22.41
C TRP A 317 10.60 4.45 22.58
N TRP A 318 10.99 5.56 21.97
CA TRP A 318 12.31 6.15 22.04
C TRP A 318 12.50 7.03 23.28
N THR A 319 13.71 7.03 23.87
CA THR A 319 14.08 8.15 24.72
C THR A 319 14.26 9.42 23.87
N ALA A 320 14.01 10.60 24.45
CA ALA A 320 14.19 11.87 23.72
C ALA A 320 15.62 12.06 23.20
N GLY A 321 16.63 11.58 23.93
CA GLY A 321 18.04 11.64 23.54
C GLY A 321 18.35 10.70 22.38
N ASP A 322 17.80 9.50 22.36
CA ASP A 322 18.00 8.54 21.26
C ASP A 322 17.28 8.98 19.99
N LYS A 323 16.06 9.47 20.11
CA LYS A 323 15.32 10.01 18.96
C LYS A 323 16.10 11.15 18.30
N LYS A 324 16.65 12.08 19.10
CA LYS A 324 17.49 13.16 18.56
C LYS A 324 18.72 12.63 17.82
N ARG A 325 19.42 11.65 18.39
CA ARG A 325 20.60 11.03 17.73
C ARG A 325 20.22 10.30 16.44
N PHE A 326 19.09 9.61 16.45
CA PHE A 326 18.55 8.98 15.25
C PHE A 326 18.28 10.01 14.14
N ASP A 327 17.59 11.11 14.47
CA ASP A 327 17.30 12.18 13.51
C ASP A 327 18.56 12.86 12.96
N GLU A 328 19.61 13.05 13.79
CA GLU A 328 20.91 13.55 13.37
C GLU A 328 21.63 12.58 12.40
N LEU A 329 21.51 11.26 12.62
CA LEU A 329 22.11 10.25 11.75
C LEU A 329 21.38 10.14 10.42
N THR A 330 20.05 10.15 10.43
CA THR A 330 19.24 10.08 9.20
C THR A 330 19.41 11.33 8.34
N THR A 331 19.54 12.51 8.96
CA THR A 331 19.85 13.76 8.23
C THR A 331 21.19 13.64 7.50
N LYS A 332 22.24 13.14 8.17
CA LYS A 332 23.56 12.94 7.53
C LYS A 332 23.54 11.91 6.40
N LEU A 333 22.61 10.99 6.40
CA LEU A 333 22.46 10.03 5.32
C LEU A 333 21.74 10.64 4.11
N ALA A 334 20.87 11.63 4.35
CA ALA A 334 20.11 12.32 3.30
C ALA A 334 20.94 13.40 2.57
N ASP A 335 21.94 14.00 3.23
CA ASP A 335 22.91 14.98 2.69
C ASP A 335 23.98 14.28 1.83
#